data_8e054b7c5d3064f56b8d8f4c775b2e4d
#
_entry.id   8e054b7c5d3064f56b8d8f4c775b2e4d
#
_cell.length_a   1.000
_cell.length_b   1.000
_cell.length_c   1.000
_cell.angle_alpha   90.00
_cell.angle_beta   90.00
_cell.angle_gamma   90.00
#
_symmetry.space_group_name_H-M   'P 1'
#
loop_
_entity.id
_entity.type
_entity.pdbx_description
1 polymer ?
#
loop_
_entity_poly.entity_id
_entity_poly.type
_entity_poly.pdbx_seq_one_letter_code
_entity_poly.pdbx_strand_id
1 'polypeptide(L)'
;MTLSKRLLDLGLALLLLVVGMPLLLGLAGLILLRDGRPVLYLSERMTTPQRGFLLWKFRTMRPDGADRGVSGGDKADRITRTGHFLRRYRLDELPQLWNILRGDISFVGPRPPLRRYVEMFPELYAQVLRQRPGVTGLATLAYHRTEERLLAPCRSADQTEAVYCRRCVPRKARLDLIYARRRSLCYDLRLIAATVIRRIPLN
;
A
#
# COMPACT_ATOMS: atom_id res chain seq x y z
N MET A 1 16.22 -9.57 -2.18
CA MET A 1 15.38 -10.31 -1.19
C MET A 1 16.08 -11.63 -0.89
N THR A 2 16.15 -12.06 0.38
CA THR A 2 16.73 -13.35 0.76
C THR A 2 15.73 -14.48 0.48
N LEU A 3 16.24 -15.73 0.32
CA LEU A 3 15.39 -16.91 0.13
C LEU A 3 14.44 -17.12 1.33
N SER A 4 14.98 -16.97 2.56
CA SER A 4 14.19 -17.13 3.79
C SER A 4 13.02 -16.15 3.88
N LYS A 5 13.23 -14.88 3.48
CA LYS A 5 12.15 -13.89 3.40
C LYS A 5 11.11 -14.28 2.35
N ARG A 6 11.54 -14.79 1.20
CA ARG A 6 10.62 -15.25 0.15
C ARG A 6 9.76 -16.43 0.59
N LEU A 7 10.37 -17.40 1.27
CA LEU A 7 9.63 -18.54 1.83
C LEU A 7 8.62 -18.12 2.88
N LEU A 8 8.99 -17.19 3.76
CA LEU A 8 8.06 -16.59 4.73
C LEU A 8 6.89 -15.89 4.02
N ASP A 9 7.18 -15.05 3.01
CA ASP A 9 6.15 -14.34 2.23
C ASP A 9 5.18 -15.34 1.56
N LEU A 10 5.70 -16.38 0.93
CA LEU A 10 4.87 -17.39 0.24
C LEU A 10 4.02 -18.20 1.22
N GLY A 11 4.62 -18.71 2.29
CA GLY A 11 3.91 -19.51 3.29
C GLY A 11 2.79 -18.72 3.97
N LEU A 12 3.10 -17.48 4.40
CA LEU A 12 2.11 -16.62 5.04
C LEU A 12 1.02 -16.16 4.05
N ALA A 13 1.38 -15.82 2.80
CA ALA A 13 0.40 -15.41 1.79
C ALA A 13 -0.54 -16.55 1.42
N LEU A 14 -0.02 -17.77 1.26
CA LEU A 14 -0.83 -18.95 0.96
C LEU A 14 -1.78 -19.28 2.12
N LEU A 15 -1.26 -19.29 3.35
CA LEU A 15 -2.08 -19.51 4.55
C LEU A 15 -3.22 -18.47 4.65
N LEU A 16 -2.89 -17.18 4.52
CA LEU A 16 -3.88 -16.11 4.60
C LEU A 16 -4.87 -16.14 3.43
N LEU A 17 -4.45 -16.57 2.25
CA LEU A 17 -5.35 -16.71 1.11
C LEU A 17 -6.34 -17.85 1.32
N VAL A 18 -5.87 -19.03 1.78
CA VAL A 18 -6.73 -20.21 2.02
C VAL A 18 -7.72 -19.92 3.16
N VAL A 19 -7.23 -19.47 4.31
CA VAL A 19 -8.09 -19.16 5.48
C VAL A 19 -8.99 -17.95 5.23
N GLY A 20 -8.50 -16.95 4.51
CA GLY A 20 -9.23 -15.72 4.19
C GLY A 20 -10.16 -15.81 2.98
N MET A 21 -10.16 -16.94 2.24
CA MET A 21 -10.97 -17.09 1.02
C MET A 21 -12.46 -16.80 1.23
N PRO A 22 -13.13 -17.34 2.27
CA PRO A 22 -14.54 -17.02 2.52
C PRO A 22 -14.77 -15.52 2.74
N LEU A 23 -13.87 -14.85 3.47
CA LEU A 23 -13.93 -13.41 3.68
C LEU A 23 -13.73 -12.64 2.37
N LEU A 24 -12.74 -13.03 1.55
CA LEU A 24 -12.50 -12.41 0.23
C LEU A 24 -13.73 -12.51 -0.67
N LEU A 25 -14.36 -13.68 -0.74
CA LEU A 25 -15.58 -13.88 -1.52
C LEU A 25 -16.75 -13.08 -0.96
N GLY A 26 -16.93 -13.06 0.36
CA GLY A 26 -17.97 -12.27 1.03
C GLY A 26 -17.82 -10.77 0.77
N LEU A 27 -16.58 -10.24 0.84
CA LEU A 27 -16.29 -8.83 0.54
C LEU A 27 -16.51 -8.51 -0.95
N ALA A 28 -16.11 -9.41 -1.85
CA ALA A 28 -16.37 -9.26 -3.28
C ALA A 28 -17.86 -9.20 -3.58
N GLY A 29 -18.66 -10.10 -2.97
CA GLY A 29 -20.12 -10.10 -3.05
C GLY A 29 -20.74 -8.83 -2.48
N LEU A 30 -20.27 -8.35 -1.33
CA LEU A 30 -20.74 -7.10 -0.71
C LEU A 30 -20.52 -5.90 -1.64
N ILE A 31 -19.32 -5.79 -2.25
CA ILE A 31 -19.01 -4.71 -3.20
C ILE A 31 -19.90 -4.82 -4.43
N LEU A 32 -20.04 -6.03 -4.98
CA LEU A 32 -20.85 -6.27 -6.17
C LEU A 32 -22.32 -5.85 -5.95
N LEU A 33 -22.88 -6.20 -4.80
CA LEU A 33 -24.28 -5.91 -4.46
C LEU A 33 -24.53 -4.44 -4.11
N ARG A 34 -23.58 -3.77 -3.44
CA ARG A 34 -23.79 -2.39 -2.97
C ARG A 34 -23.22 -1.32 -3.90
N ASP A 35 -22.05 -1.58 -4.47
CA ASP A 35 -21.31 -0.59 -5.25
C ASP A 35 -21.26 -0.96 -6.76
N GLY A 36 -21.69 -2.18 -7.14
CA GLY A 36 -21.70 -2.67 -8.51
C GLY A 36 -20.29 -3.06 -9.03
N ARG A 37 -20.16 -3.21 -10.35
CA ARG A 37 -18.89 -3.53 -11.02
C ARG A 37 -18.07 -2.27 -11.30
N PRO A 38 -16.72 -2.38 -11.40
CA PRO A 38 -15.89 -3.55 -11.11
C PRO A 38 -15.66 -3.73 -9.60
N VAL A 39 -15.47 -4.99 -9.15
CA VAL A 39 -15.20 -5.32 -7.73
C VAL A 39 -13.76 -4.97 -7.36
N LEU A 40 -12.83 -5.20 -8.29
CA LEU A 40 -11.41 -4.95 -8.11
C LEU A 40 -11.00 -3.63 -8.77
N TYR A 41 -10.03 -2.97 -8.16
CA TYR A 41 -9.31 -1.84 -8.69
C TYR A 41 -7.85 -2.22 -8.89
N LEU A 42 -7.35 -2.03 -10.10
CA LEU A 42 -5.97 -2.30 -10.49
C LEU A 42 -5.25 -0.97 -10.68
N SER A 43 -4.14 -0.80 -9.95
CA SER A 43 -3.33 0.41 -10.02
C SER A 43 -1.91 0.07 -10.42
N GLU A 44 -1.38 0.72 -11.45
CA GLU A 44 0.04 0.57 -11.78
C GLU A 44 0.90 1.11 -10.65
N ARG A 45 1.86 0.30 -10.24
CA ARG A 45 2.86 0.60 -9.21
C ARG A 45 4.22 0.10 -9.65
N MET A 46 5.26 0.64 -9.04
CA MET A 46 6.63 0.28 -9.41
C MET A 46 7.23 -0.70 -8.40
N THR A 47 7.81 -1.80 -8.92
CA THR A 47 8.63 -2.75 -8.13
C THR A 47 10.10 -2.33 -8.13
N THR A 48 10.58 -1.86 -9.28
CA THR A 48 11.90 -1.22 -9.46
C THR A 48 11.70 0.10 -10.20
N PRO A 49 12.71 0.98 -10.33
CA PRO A 49 12.56 2.20 -11.12
C PRO A 49 12.12 1.98 -12.57
N GLN A 50 12.42 0.79 -13.14
CA GLN A 50 12.12 0.46 -14.53
C GLN A 50 10.94 -0.49 -14.72
N ARG A 51 10.55 -1.23 -13.64
CA ARG A 51 9.53 -2.29 -13.74
C ARG A 51 8.27 -1.94 -12.96
N GLY A 52 7.18 -1.76 -13.69
CA GLY A 52 5.83 -1.63 -13.14
C GLY A 52 5.13 -2.98 -12.97
N PHE A 53 4.10 -3.00 -12.14
CA PHE A 53 3.16 -4.10 -11.96
C PHE A 53 1.77 -3.58 -11.61
N LEU A 54 0.74 -4.40 -11.76
CA LEU A 54 -0.62 -4.05 -11.36
C LEU A 54 -0.87 -4.48 -9.90
N LEU A 55 -1.07 -3.50 -9.04
CA LEU A 55 -1.43 -3.70 -7.64
C LEU A 55 -2.93 -3.94 -7.52
N TRP A 56 -3.30 -5.07 -6.95
CA TRP A 56 -4.68 -5.50 -6.80
C TRP A 56 -5.28 -4.99 -5.49
N LYS A 57 -6.46 -4.37 -5.59
CA LYS A 57 -7.23 -3.92 -4.42
C LYS A 57 -8.72 -4.12 -4.65
N PHE A 58 -9.50 -4.23 -3.58
CA PHE A 58 -10.92 -4.02 -3.69
C PHE A 58 -11.21 -2.54 -4.01
N ARG A 59 -12.20 -2.31 -4.87
CA ARG A 59 -12.63 -0.96 -5.20
C ARG A 59 -13.31 -0.32 -3.99
N THR A 60 -12.88 0.86 -3.61
CA THR A 60 -13.40 1.65 -2.49
C THR A 60 -13.89 3.03 -2.89
N MET A 61 -13.75 3.38 -4.16
CA MET A 61 -14.08 4.70 -4.70
C MET A 61 -14.88 4.57 -5.99
N ARG A 62 -15.70 5.56 -6.28
CA ARG A 62 -16.34 5.69 -7.59
C ARG A 62 -15.27 5.89 -8.67
N PRO A 63 -15.39 5.20 -9.83
CA PRO A 63 -14.47 5.39 -10.94
C PRO A 63 -14.45 6.85 -11.41
N ASP A 64 -13.27 7.33 -11.80
CA ASP A 64 -13.07 8.65 -12.36
C ASP A 64 -11.91 8.57 -13.36
N GLY A 65 -12.18 8.88 -14.61
CA GLY A 65 -11.19 8.82 -15.67
C GLY A 65 -10.07 9.87 -15.55
N ALA A 66 -10.30 10.93 -14.77
CA ALA A 66 -9.31 11.97 -14.48
C ALA A 66 -8.49 11.69 -13.21
N ASP A 67 -8.64 10.49 -12.60
CA ASP A 67 -7.97 10.15 -11.35
C ASP A 67 -6.45 10.08 -11.51
N ARG A 68 -5.73 10.89 -10.75
CA ARG A 68 -4.26 10.94 -10.75
C ARG A 68 -3.71 11.20 -9.34
N GLY A 69 -2.46 10.78 -9.15
CA GLY A 69 -1.75 10.99 -7.90
C GLY A 69 -2.25 10.15 -6.73
N VAL A 70 -1.86 10.52 -5.52
CA VAL A 70 -2.30 9.87 -4.28
C VAL A 70 -3.68 10.35 -3.85
N SER A 71 -4.33 9.60 -2.98
CA SER A 71 -5.61 10.01 -2.39
C SER A 71 -5.38 11.04 -1.28
N GLY A 72 -6.04 12.18 -1.38
CA GLY A 72 -6.09 13.23 -0.37
C GLY A 72 -7.54 13.66 -0.11
N GLY A 73 -7.74 14.83 0.50
CA GLY A 73 -9.06 15.40 0.75
C GLY A 73 -9.84 15.70 -0.53
N ASP A 74 -9.14 15.95 -1.63
CA ASP A 74 -9.69 16.14 -2.98
C ASP A 74 -10.53 14.96 -3.51
N LYS A 75 -10.33 13.77 -2.95
CA LYS A 75 -11.00 12.53 -3.37
C LYS A 75 -11.96 11.96 -2.31
N ALA A 76 -12.18 12.67 -1.21
CA ALA A 76 -12.96 12.18 -0.08
C ALA A 76 -14.40 11.81 -0.48
N ASP A 77 -15.06 12.64 -1.27
CA ASP A 77 -16.45 12.47 -1.69
C ASP A 77 -16.66 11.28 -2.66
N ARG A 78 -15.59 10.77 -3.24
CA ARG A 78 -15.63 9.61 -4.13
C ARG A 78 -15.64 8.28 -3.38
N ILE A 79 -15.29 8.28 -2.09
CA ILE A 79 -15.23 7.05 -1.30
C ILE A 79 -16.66 6.55 -1.04
N THR A 80 -16.94 5.29 -1.42
CA THR A 80 -18.26 4.68 -1.18
C THR A 80 -18.45 4.35 0.30
N ARG A 81 -19.70 4.13 0.75
CA ARG A 81 -19.95 3.69 2.14
C ARG A 81 -19.25 2.38 2.45
N THR A 82 -19.30 1.41 1.53
CA THR A 82 -18.56 0.16 1.62
C THR A 82 -17.03 0.43 1.65
N GLY A 83 -16.58 1.37 0.82
CA GLY A 83 -15.17 1.79 0.75
C GLY A 83 -14.65 2.36 2.07
N HIS A 84 -15.42 3.17 2.79
CA HIS A 84 -15.05 3.65 4.12
C HIS A 84 -14.84 2.50 5.12
N PHE A 85 -15.74 1.52 5.12
CA PHE A 85 -15.61 0.33 5.95
C PHE A 85 -14.34 -0.45 5.59
N LEU A 86 -14.12 -0.75 4.30
CA LEU A 86 -12.96 -1.51 3.85
C LEU A 86 -11.63 -0.82 4.21
N ARG A 87 -11.53 0.50 3.98
CA ARG A 87 -10.34 1.29 4.30
C ARG A 87 -10.06 1.36 5.79
N ARG A 88 -11.09 1.51 6.62
CA ARG A 88 -10.96 1.56 8.09
C ARG A 88 -10.26 0.31 8.63
N TYR A 89 -10.56 -0.86 8.07
CA TYR A 89 -10.00 -2.14 8.49
C TYR A 89 -8.89 -2.66 7.57
N ARG A 90 -8.51 -1.89 6.53
CA ARG A 90 -7.54 -2.27 5.49
C ARG A 90 -7.90 -3.55 4.73
N LEU A 91 -9.17 -3.89 4.69
CA LEU A 91 -9.67 -5.06 3.97
C LEU A 91 -9.58 -4.88 2.44
N ASP A 92 -9.52 -3.63 1.98
CA ASP A 92 -9.31 -3.29 0.57
C ASP A 92 -7.95 -3.76 0.04
N GLU A 93 -6.99 -4.00 0.91
CA GLU A 93 -5.63 -4.43 0.53
C GLU A 93 -5.47 -5.96 0.49
N LEU A 94 -6.49 -6.76 0.94
CA LEU A 94 -6.42 -8.23 0.92
C LEU A 94 -6.11 -8.86 -0.44
N PRO A 95 -6.62 -8.36 -1.60
CA PRO A 95 -6.26 -8.92 -2.90
C PRO A 95 -4.76 -8.81 -3.24
N GLN A 96 -3.99 -7.98 -2.52
CA GLN A 96 -2.53 -7.91 -2.70
C GLN A 96 -1.81 -9.21 -2.31
N LEU A 97 -2.45 -10.13 -1.59
CA LEU A 97 -1.92 -11.48 -1.36
C LEU A 97 -1.54 -12.15 -2.68
N TRP A 98 -2.31 -11.91 -3.75
CA TRP A 98 -1.98 -12.38 -5.10
C TRP A 98 -0.68 -11.77 -5.63
N ASN A 99 -0.46 -10.47 -5.42
CA ASN A 99 0.80 -9.83 -5.80
C ASN A 99 2.01 -10.37 -5.02
N ILE A 100 1.81 -10.75 -3.74
CA ILE A 100 2.86 -11.40 -2.95
C ILE A 100 3.19 -12.78 -3.54
N LEU A 101 2.18 -13.59 -3.86
CA LEU A 101 2.39 -14.91 -4.47
C LEU A 101 3.11 -14.80 -5.82
N ARG A 102 2.75 -13.84 -6.65
CA ARG A 102 3.47 -13.56 -7.92
C ARG A 102 4.90 -13.07 -7.70
N GLY A 103 5.20 -12.50 -6.54
CA GLY A 103 6.50 -11.91 -6.23
C GLY A 103 6.65 -10.47 -6.68
N ASP A 104 5.56 -9.79 -7.01
CA ASP A 104 5.58 -8.35 -7.33
C ASP A 104 5.97 -7.54 -6.10
N ILE A 105 5.42 -7.92 -4.93
CA ILE A 105 5.67 -7.31 -3.62
C ILE A 105 5.95 -8.36 -2.53
N SER A 106 6.29 -7.89 -1.34
CA SER A 106 6.48 -8.64 -0.09
C SER A 106 5.43 -8.20 0.94
N PHE A 107 5.32 -8.90 2.08
CA PHE A 107 4.55 -8.35 3.21
C PHE A 107 5.15 -7.07 3.72
N VAL A 108 6.48 -7.02 3.88
CA VAL A 108 7.20 -5.89 4.47
C VAL A 108 8.19 -5.28 3.49
N GLY A 109 8.05 -3.98 3.28
CA GLY A 109 8.93 -3.20 2.42
C GLY A 109 8.41 -1.76 2.23
N PRO A 110 9.10 -0.96 1.43
CA PRO A 110 8.63 0.35 1.00
C PRO A 110 7.25 0.24 0.35
N ARG A 111 6.34 1.19 0.62
CA ARG A 111 5.06 1.19 -0.09
C ARG A 111 5.27 1.40 -1.59
N PRO A 112 4.71 0.55 -2.48
CA PRO A 112 4.95 0.65 -3.91
C PRO A 112 4.48 2.00 -4.46
N PRO A 113 5.39 2.82 -5.00
CA PRO A 113 5.08 4.16 -5.52
C PRO A 113 4.36 4.10 -6.86
N LEU A 114 3.66 5.18 -7.20
CA LEU A 114 3.20 5.43 -8.58
C LEU A 114 4.39 5.75 -9.47
N ARG A 115 4.33 5.36 -10.76
CA ARG A 115 5.34 5.63 -11.78
C ARG A 115 5.76 7.10 -11.80
N ARG A 116 4.79 8.02 -11.81
CA ARG A 116 5.04 9.46 -11.83
C ARG A 116 5.97 9.97 -10.72
N TYR A 117 5.87 9.41 -9.49
CA TYR A 117 6.75 9.82 -8.39
C TYR A 117 8.16 9.24 -8.53
N VAL A 118 8.29 8.07 -9.13
CA VAL A 118 9.60 7.50 -9.44
C VAL A 118 10.30 8.36 -10.50
N GLU A 119 9.57 8.83 -11.49
CA GLU A 119 10.07 9.74 -12.54
C GLU A 119 10.40 11.13 -12.00
N MET A 120 9.61 11.64 -11.05
CA MET A 120 9.88 12.95 -10.40
C MET A 120 11.09 12.91 -9.44
N PHE A 121 11.38 11.75 -8.83
CA PHE A 121 12.46 11.59 -7.84
C PHE A 121 13.33 10.36 -8.15
N PRO A 122 13.97 10.29 -9.33
CA PRO A 122 14.63 9.07 -9.81
C PRO A 122 15.75 8.59 -8.89
N GLU A 123 16.61 9.49 -8.42
CA GLU A 123 17.73 9.14 -7.53
C GLU A 123 17.26 8.60 -6.18
N LEU A 124 16.19 9.19 -5.64
CA LEU A 124 15.60 8.78 -4.37
C LEU A 124 15.01 7.37 -4.48
N TYR A 125 14.20 7.15 -5.51
CA TYR A 125 13.54 5.85 -5.70
C TYR A 125 14.50 4.78 -6.23
N ALA A 126 15.60 5.14 -6.90
CA ALA A 126 16.68 4.20 -7.19
C ALA A 126 17.29 3.59 -5.91
N GLN A 127 17.30 4.32 -4.80
CA GLN A 127 17.76 3.81 -3.50
C GLN A 127 16.66 3.04 -2.76
N VAL A 128 15.46 3.60 -2.68
CA VAL A 128 14.33 3.00 -1.96
C VAL A 128 13.93 1.66 -2.57
N LEU A 129 13.82 1.59 -3.90
CA LEU A 129 13.39 0.39 -4.64
C LEU A 129 14.50 -0.65 -4.86
N ARG A 130 15.67 -0.49 -4.24
CA ARG A 130 16.60 -1.61 -4.03
C ARG A 130 15.97 -2.69 -3.13
N GLN A 131 15.02 -2.30 -2.29
CA GLN A 131 14.19 -3.22 -1.53
C GLN A 131 12.90 -3.49 -2.28
N ARG A 132 12.45 -4.75 -2.26
CA ARG A 132 11.14 -5.11 -2.82
C ARG A 132 10.05 -4.35 -2.05
N PRO A 133 9.11 -3.69 -2.74
CA PRO A 133 7.99 -3.04 -2.08
C PRO A 133 7.15 -3.99 -1.24
N GLY A 134 6.41 -3.45 -0.27
CA GLY A 134 5.60 -4.23 0.66
C GLY A 134 4.19 -3.69 0.85
N VAL A 135 3.31 -4.55 1.36
CA VAL A 135 1.96 -4.18 1.81
C VAL A 135 2.05 -3.26 3.03
N THR A 136 2.93 -3.61 3.97
CA THR A 136 3.25 -2.80 5.15
C THR A 136 4.75 -2.49 5.19
N GLY A 137 5.15 -1.58 6.08
CA GLY A 137 6.55 -1.22 6.27
C GLY A 137 6.70 -0.12 7.30
N LEU A 138 7.96 0.20 7.65
CA LEU A 138 8.26 1.21 8.66
C LEU A 138 7.63 2.56 8.33
N ALA A 139 7.77 3.04 7.09
CA ALA A 139 7.16 4.30 6.66
C ALA A 139 5.63 4.27 6.76
N THR A 140 4.99 3.16 6.36
CA THR A 140 3.54 2.99 6.44
C THR A 140 3.05 3.08 7.89
N LEU A 141 3.72 2.41 8.82
CA LEU A 141 3.30 2.37 10.23
C LEU A 141 3.60 3.68 10.96
N ALA A 142 4.80 4.24 10.76
CA ALA A 142 5.25 5.42 11.51
C ALA A 142 4.68 6.74 10.96
N TYR A 143 4.37 6.82 9.66
CA TYR A 143 4.04 8.10 9.02
C TYR A 143 2.60 8.21 8.49
N HIS A 144 1.85 7.11 8.42
CA HIS A 144 0.49 7.07 7.86
C HIS A 144 -0.46 8.16 8.42
N ARG A 145 -0.56 8.27 9.76
CA ARG A 145 -1.43 9.29 10.39
C ARG A 145 -0.99 10.73 10.10
N THR A 146 0.31 10.95 9.93
CA THR A 146 0.86 12.28 9.58
C THR A 146 0.54 12.59 8.12
N GLU A 147 0.71 11.63 7.22
CA GLU A 147 0.34 11.74 5.81
C GLU A 147 -1.15 12.08 5.66
N GLU A 148 -2.03 11.34 6.32
CA GLU A 148 -3.48 11.61 6.30
C GLU A 148 -3.80 13.02 6.77
N ARG A 149 -3.23 13.46 7.90
CA ARG A 149 -3.44 14.82 8.42
C ARG A 149 -2.96 15.90 7.47
N LEU A 150 -1.84 15.68 6.78
CA LEU A 150 -1.29 16.65 5.83
C LEU A 150 -2.12 16.73 4.54
N LEU A 151 -2.69 15.62 4.08
CA LEU A 151 -3.44 15.55 2.82
C LEU A 151 -4.94 15.80 2.98
N ALA A 152 -5.50 15.63 4.18
CA ALA A 152 -6.93 15.84 4.45
C ALA A 152 -7.45 17.24 4.07
N PRO A 153 -6.73 18.36 4.33
CA PRO A 153 -7.21 19.69 3.98
C PRO A 153 -7.09 20.04 2.49
N CYS A 154 -6.39 19.22 1.69
CA CYS A 154 -6.19 19.49 0.27
C CYS A 154 -7.51 19.38 -0.51
N ARG A 155 -7.81 20.38 -1.33
CA ARG A 155 -9.06 20.50 -2.09
C ARG A 155 -8.91 20.23 -3.58
N SER A 156 -7.68 20.17 -4.09
CA SER A 156 -7.39 19.85 -5.49
C SER A 156 -6.28 18.80 -5.62
N ALA A 157 -6.26 18.11 -6.75
CA ALA A 157 -5.22 17.11 -7.05
C ALA A 157 -3.81 17.74 -7.05
N ASP A 158 -3.68 18.94 -7.59
CA ASP A 158 -2.38 19.66 -7.65
C ASP A 158 -1.90 20.06 -6.25
N GLN A 159 -2.81 20.52 -5.37
CA GLN A 159 -2.50 20.81 -3.98
C GLN A 159 -2.09 19.53 -3.23
N THR A 160 -2.84 18.45 -3.40
CA THR A 160 -2.51 17.13 -2.81
C THR A 160 -1.13 16.67 -3.27
N GLU A 161 -0.82 16.78 -4.56
CA GLU A 161 0.47 16.39 -5.10
C GLU A 161 1.61 17.26 -4.58
N ALA A 162 1.44 18.58 -4.57
CA ALA A 162 2.45 19.50 -4.05
C ALA A 162 2.80 19.21 -2.58
N VAL A 163 1.79 19.00 -1.73
CA VAL A 163 1.98 18.64 -0.32
C VAL A 163 2.64 17.27 -0.19
N TYR A 164 2.16 16.28 -0.97
CA TYR A 164 2.71 14.93 -0.95
C TYR A 164 4.19 14.91 -1.35
N CYS A 165 4.55 15.52 -2.46
CA CYS A 165 5.93 15.58 -2.95
C CYS A 165 6.86 16.32 -1.98
N ARG A 166 6.41 17.46 -1.44
CA ARG A 166 7.24 18.30 -0.56
C ARG A 166 7.38 17.72 0.86
N ARG A 167 6.32 17.14 1.43
CA ARG A 167 6.27 16.77 2.84
C ARG A 167 6.33 15.26 3.06
N CYS A 168 5.67 14.47 2.22
CA CYS A 168 5.50 13.02 2.47
C CYS A 168 6.61 12.21 1.83
N VAL A 169 6.93 12.43 0.57
CA VAL A 169 7.95 11.64 -0.17
C VAL A 169 9.29 11.60 0.55
N PRO A 170 9.93 12.73 0.95
CA PRO A 170 11.25 12.68 1.58
C PRO A 170 11.24 11.97 2.94
N ARG A 171 10.17 12.17 3.73
CA ARG A 171 10.04 11.55 5.05
C ARG A 171 9.82 10.04 4.96
N LYS A 172 8.96 9.60 4.05
CA LYS A 172 8.70 8.17 3.81
C LYS A 172 9.96 7.48 3.30
N ALA A 173 10.63 8.07 2.31
CA ALA A 173 11.88 7.52 1.78
C ALA A 173 12.95 7.38 2.86
N ARG A 174 13.11 8.37 3.76
CA ARG A 174 14.05 8.26 4.89
C ARG A 174 13.72 7.08 5.78
N LEU A 175 12.45 6.85 6.11
CA LEU A 175 12.00 5.71 6.92
C LEU A 175 12.23 4.38 6.19
N ASP A 176 11.97 4.34 4.89
CA ASP A 176 12.21 3.15 4.06
C ASP A 176 13.71 2.82 3.96
N LEU A 177 14.58 3.83 3.91
CA LEU A 177 16.04 3.64 3.95
C LEU A 177 16.53 3.18 5.33
N ILE A 178 15.91 3.64 6.43
CA ILE A 178 16.19 3.11 7.78
C ILE A 178 15.79 1.63 7.85
N TYR A 179 14.60 1.27 7.35
CA TYR A 179 14.19 -0.12 7.25
C TYR A 179 15.20 -0.94 6.45
N ALA A 180 15.64 -0.45 5.29
CA ALA A 180 16.60 -1.14 4.43
C ALA A 180 17.90 -1.51 5.15
N ARG A 181 18.38 -0.63 6.06
CA ARG A 181 19.59 -0.85 6.87
C ARG A 181 19.40 -1.84 8.01
N ARG A 182 18.20 -1.88 8.60
CA ARG A 182 17.87 -2.70 9.79
C ARG A 182 17.11 -3.98 9.48
N ARG A 183 16.82 -4.27 8.22
CA ARG A 183 15.98 -5.39 7.82
C ARG A 183 16.53 -6.73 8.32
N SER A 184 15.65 -7.50 8.94
CA SER A 184 15.86 -8.89 9.34
C SER A 184 14.50 -9.58 9.36
N LEU A 185 14.48 -10.93 9.37
CA LEU A 185 13.21 -11.66 9.50
C LEU A 185 12.46 -11.30 10.79
N CYS A 186 13.18 -11.18 11.91
CA CYS A 186 12.58 -10.78 13.19
C CYS A 186 11.97 -9.37 13.10
N TYR A 187 12.65 -8.44 12.42
CA TYR A 187 12.13 -7.09 12.23
C TYR A 187 10.91 -7.08 11.32
N ASP A 188 10.91 -7.88 10.24
CA ASP A 188 9.74 -8.05 9.38
C ASP A 188 8.54 -8.60 10.15
N LEU A 189 8.71 -9.67 10.94
CA LEU A 189 7.65 -10.24 11.77
C LEU A 189 7.11 -9.20 12.78
N ARG A 190 7.99 -8.39 13.39
CA ARG A 190 7.59 -7.29 14.28
C ARG A 190 6.75 -6.24 13.56
N LEU A 191 7.10 -5.85 12.34
CA LEU A 191 6.33 -4.89 11.55
C LEU A 191 4.98 -5.47 11.10
N ILE A 192 4.92 -6.76 10.75
CA ILE A 192 3.66 -7.46 10.46
C ILE A 192 2.77 -7.46 11.71
N ALA A 193 3.31 -7.87 12.86
CA ALA A 193 2.58 -7.87 14.12
C ALA A 193 2.09 -6.46 14.51
N ALA A 194 2.92 -5.42 14.35
CA ALA A 194 2.56 -4.03 14.59
C ALA A 194 1.45 -3.51 13.65
N THR A 195 1.33 -4.08 12.45
CA THR A 195 0.24 -3.76 11.52
C THR A 195 -1.11 -4.24 12.05
N VAL A 196 -1.15 -5.41 12.69
CA VAL A 196 -2.35 -6.02 13.28
C VAL A 196 -2.61 -5.45 14.68
N ILE A 197 -1.57 -5.42 15.50
CA ILE A 197 -1.63 -4.98 16.90
C ILE A 197 -1.06 -3.56 16.99
N ARG A 198 -1.90 -2.55 16.76
CA ARG A 198 -1.51 -1.12 16.69
C ARG A 198 -0.78 -0.54 17.92
N ARG A 199 -0.45 -1.37 18.93
CA ARG A 199 0.21 -0.99 20.19
C ARG A 199 1.68 -1.40 20.28
N ILE A 200 2.22 -2.13 19.31
CA ILE A 200 3.63 -2.58 19.33
C ILE A 200 4.56 -1.39 19.03
N PRO A 201 5.51 -1.05 19.92
CA PRO A 201 6.47 0.01 19.65
C PRO A 201 7.42 -0.38 18.52
N LEU A 202 7.78 0.60 17.69
CA LEU A 202 8.61 0.43 16.48
C LEU A 202 10.10 0.73 16.70
N ASN A 203 10.55 0.79 17.99
CA ASN A 203 11.92 1.12 18.36
C ASN A 203 12.94 0.08 17.87
#